data_ebf4bc5e142fd9a71021b28379c3f192
#
_entry.id   ebf4bc5e142fd9a71021b28379c3f192
#
_cell.length_a   1.000
_cell.length_b   1.000
_cell.length_c   1.000
_cell.angle_alpha   90.00
_cell.angle_beta   90.00
_cell.angle_gamma   90.00
#
_symmetry.space_group_name_H-M   'P 1'
#
loop_
_entity.id
_entity.type
_entity.pdbx_description
1 polymer ?
#
loop_
_entity_poly.entity_id
_entity_poly.type
_entity_poly.pdbx_seq_one_letter_code
_entity_poly.pdbx_strand_id
1 'polypeptide(L)'
;MFPGFMGMTAIYIIMTQLGLINKLESLIFYYSATAPLGYMVQKGYFDSIPNTIFEAARLDGATNLQVFTKVTLPLSKSMLVYTVLTQFAWPWSDVLLPKLLLKDRNMWTVAVGLFNLPETHFSVLLRALYLSQFPSSSFTSVWSSILSTA
;
A
#
# COMPACT_ATOMS: atom_id res chain seq x y z
N MET A 1 -20.27 -7.19 -11.65
CA MET A 1 -18.84 -7.09 -11.32
C MET A 1 -18.05 -6.99 -12.62
N PHE A 2 -17.39 -5.86 -12.90
CA PHE A 2 -16.50 -5.78 -14.06
C PHE A 2 -15.21 -6.55 -13.73
N PRO A 3 -14.72 -7.42 -14.63
CA PRO A 3 -13.43 -8.08 -14.43
C PRO A 3 -12.33 -7.02 -14.30
N GLY A 4 -11.43 -7.18 -13.33
CA GLY A 4 -10.36 -6.20 -13.06
C GLY A 4 -9.47 -5.90 -14.28
N PHE A 5 -9.38 -6.83 -15.22
CA PHE A 5 -8.65 -6.66 -16.49
C PHE A 5 -9.27 -5.60 -17.42
N MET A 6 -10.58 -5.36 -17.38
CA MET A 6 -11.21 -4.30 -18.18
C MET A 6 -10.76 -2.90 -17.72
N GLY A 7 -10.49 -2.74 -16.43
CA GLY A 7 -9.93 -1.49 -15.90
C GLY A 7 -8.53 -1.19 -16.42
N MET A 8 -7.72 -2.21 -16.66
CA MET A 8 -6.34 -2.03 -17.16
C MET A 8 -6.29 -1.41 -18.56
N THR A 9 -7.24 -1.77 -19.43
CA THR A 9 -7.33 -1.17 -20.78
C THR A 9 -7.66 0.31 -20.68
N ALA A 10 -8.59 0.69 -19.83
CA ALA A 10 -8.94 2.12 -19.63
C ALA A 10 -7.75 2.90 -19.07
N ILE A 11 -7.03 2.33 -18.09
CA ILE A 11 -5.83 2.93 -17.50
C ILE A 11 -4.75 3.13 -18.57
N TYR A 12 -4.52 2.12 -19.42
CA TYR A 12 -3.54 2.21 -20.51
C TYR A 12 -3.89 3.34 -21.49
N ILE A 13 -5.17 3.46 -21.89
CA ILE A 13 -5.63 4.52 -22.78
C ILE A 13 -5.40 5.89 -22.15
N ILE A 14 -5.78 6.08 -20.87
CA ILE A 14 -5.59 7.34 -20.14
C ILE A 14 -4.09 7.68 -20.08
N MET A 15 -3.23 6.74 -19.68
CA MET A 15 -1.79 6.97 -19.59
C MET A 15 -1.16 7.28 -20.96
N THR A 16 -1.70 6.69 -22.04
CA THR A 16 -1.27 6.99 -23.40
C THR A 16 -1.65 8.42 -23.79
N GLN A 17 -2.87 8.85 -23.49
CA GLN A 17 -3.32 10.22 -23.79
C GLN A 17 -2.55 11.28 -22.99
N LEU A 18 -2.13 10.95 -21.78
CA LEU A 18 -1.31 11.82 -20.94
C LEU A 18 0.18 11.81 -21.31
N GLY A 19 0.61 10.95 -22.23
CA GLY A 19 2.02 10.82 -22.62
C GLY A 19 2.90 10.23 -21.51
N LEU A 20 2.30 9.45 -20.60
CA LEU A 20 2.94 8.87 -19.42
C LEU A 20 3.38 7.40 -19.63
N ILE A 21 3.19 6.83 -20.82
CA ILE A 21 3.66 5.49 -21.12
C ILE A 21 5.19 5.47 -21.06
N ASN A 22 5.73 4.39 -20.49
CA ASN A 22 7.17 4.18 -20.27
C ASN A 22 7.81 5.23 -19.36
N LYS A 23 7.08 5.70 -18.36
CA LYS A 23 7.57 6.60 -17.32
C LYS A 23 7.15 6.11 -15.95
N LEU A 24 8.01 6.25 -14.93
CA LEU A 24 7.69 5.85 -13.55
C LEU A 24 6.56 6.68 -12.95
N GLU A 25 6.38 7.92 -13.45
CA GLU A 25 5.30 8.80 -13.02
C GLU A 25 3.91 8.18 -13.28
N SER A 26 3.77 7.34 -14.30
CA SER A 26 2.51 6.64 -14.57
C SER A 26 2.08 5.74 -13.40
N LEU A 27 3.04 5.07 -12.79
CA LEU A 27 2.79 4.22 -11.61
C LEU A 27 2.45 5.07 -10.38
N ILE A 28 3.16 6.19 -10.19
CA ILE A 28 2.89 7.12 -9.07
C ILE A 28 1.46 7.66 -9.18
N PHE A 29 1.04 8.11 -10.34
CA PHE A 29 -0.33 8.57 -10.56
C PHE A 29 -1.37 7.48 -10.31
N TYR A 30 -1.13 6.29 -10.82
CA TYR A 30 -2.06 5.17 -10.62
C TYR A 30 -2.20 4.78 -9.15
N TYR A 31 -1.08 4.54 -8.46
CA TYR A 31 -1.14 4.13 -7.06
C TYR A 31 -1.66 5.24 -6.14
N SER A 32 -1.42 6.51 -6.47
CA SER A 32 -2.02 7.64 -5.77
C SER A 32 -3.54 7.66 -5.93
N ALA A 33 -4.05 7.31 -7.11
CA ALA A 33 -5.48 7.22 -7.36
C ALA A 33 -6.16 6.08 -6.60
N THR A 34 -5.43 5.07 -6.13
CA THR A 34 -5.96 3.99 -5.29
C THR A 34 -5.94 4.31 -3.79
N ALA A 35 -5.29 5.39 -3.37
CA ALA A 35 -5.21 5.82 -1.96
C ALA A 35 -6.57 6.00 -1.26
N PRO A 36 -7.68 6.43 -1.93
CA PRO A 36 -8.99 6.50 -1.30
C PRO A 36 -9.50 5.19 -0.70
N LEU A 37 -9.07 4.04 -1.20
CA LEU A 37 -9.42 2.74 -0.60
C LEU A 37 -8.86 2.60 0.82
N GLY A 38 -7.61 3.00 1.03
CA GLY A 38 -7.00 3.03 2.36
C GLY A 38 -7.72 3.98 3.30
N TYR A 39 -8.14 5.16 2.79
CA TYR A 39 -8.95 6.09 3.56
C TYR A 39 -10.30 5.50 3.99
N MET A 40 -11.01 4.79 3.10
CA MET A 40 -12.30 4.16 3.44
C MET A 40 -12.16 3.13 4.57
N VAL A 41 -11.11 2.32 4.53
CA VAL A 41 -10.81 1.33 5.58
C VAL A 41 -10.51 2.03 6.91
N GLN A 42 -9.69 3.08 6.88
CA GLN A 42 -9.38 3.89 8.06
C GLN A 42 -10.63 4.55 8.63
N LYS A 43 -11.44 5.16 7.76
CA LYS A 43 -12.69 5.81 8.18
C LYS A 43 -13.63 4.82 8.87
N GLY A 44 -13.82 3.62 8.30
CA GLY A 44 -14.66 2.59 8.93
C GLY A 44 -14.18 2.19 10.32
N TYR A 45 -12.86 2.14 10.54
CA TYR A 45 -12.29 1.91 11.85
C TYR A 45 -12.58 3.08 12.82
N PHE A 46 -12.35 4.33 12.41
CA PHE A 46 -12.62 5.48 13.25
C PHE A 46 -14.09 5.62 13.59
N ASP A 47 -14.99 5.32 12.66
CA ASP A 47 -16.44 5.33 12.90
C ASP A 47 -16.89 4.25 13.92
N SER A 48 -16.07 3.21 14.14
CA SER A 48 -16.34 2.16 15.13
C SER A 48 -15.91 2.53 16.55
N ILE A 49 -15.13 3.60 16.74
CA ILE A 49 -14.70 4.05 18.06
C ILE A 49 -15.86 4.79 18.75
N PRO A 50 -16.26 4.40 19.98
CA PRO A 50 -17.34 5.06 20.70
C PRO A 50 -17.05 6.55 20.94
N ASN A 51 -18.00 7.41 20.60
CA ASN A 51 -17.87 8.87 20.79
C ASN A 51 -17.67 9.27 22.25
N THR A 52 -18.15 8.45 23.20
CA THR A 52 -17.98 8.67 24.63
C THR A 52 -16.54 8.87 25.06
N ILE A 53 -15.58 8.21 24.36
CA ILE A 53 -14.15 8.37 24.64
C ILE A 53 -13.68 9.79 24.29
N PHE A 54 -14.14 10.32 23.17
CA PHE A 54 -13.78 11.68 22.71
C PHE A 54 -14.48 12.75 23.54
N GLU A 55 -15.72 12.50 23.96
CA GLU A 55 -16.49 13.37 24.84
C GLU A 55 -15.86 13.46 26.21
N ALA A 56 -15.47 12.34 26.83
CA ALA A 56 -14.77 12.33 28.12
C ALA A 56 -13.47 13.14 28.05
N ALA A 57 -12.65 12.93 27.03
CA ALA A 57 -11.41 13.70 26.87
C ALA A 57 -11.66 15.22 26.72
N ARG A 58 -12.75 15.62 26.07
CA ARG A 58 -13.14 17.03 25.96
C ARG A 58 -13.67 17.61 27.29
N LEU A 59 -14.39 16.81 28.06
CA LEU A 59 -14.83 17.21 29.42
C LEU A 59 -13.63 17.42 30.36
N ASP A 60 -12.54 16.64 30.16
CA ASP A 60 -11.28 16.83 30.88
C ASP A 60 -10.48 18.07 30.38
N GLY A 61 -11.04 18.86 29.45
CA GLY A 61 -10.44 20.10 28.95
C GLY A 61 -9.41 19.88 27.86
N ALA A 62 -9.33 18.68 27.23
CA ALA A 62 -8.40 18.44 26.13
C ALA A 62 -8.81 19.19 24.86
N THR A 63 -7.86 19.86 24.23
CA THR A 63 -8.04 20.46 22.90
C THR A 63 -8.18 19.40 21.82
N ASN A 64 -8.78 19.73 20.66
CA ASN A 64 -8.94 18.79 19.56
C ASN A 64 -7.60 18.17 19.12
N LEU A 65 -6.50 18.92 19.13
CA LEU A 65 -5.17 18.40 18.82
C LEU A 65 -4.69 17.42 19.90
N GLN A 66 -4.96 17.67 21.17
CA GLN A 66 -4.62 16.75 22.25
C GLN A 66 -5.46 15.47 22.18
N VAL A 67 -6.76 15.56 21.88
CA VAL A 67 -7.61 14.39 21.61
C VAL A 67 -7.05 13.57 20.47
N PHE A 68 -6.67 14.21 19.36
CA PHE A 68 -6.09 13.50 18.23
C PHE A 68 -4.78 12.81 18.58
N THR A 69 -3.82 13.53 19.17
CA THR A 69 -2.46 12.99 19.40
C THR A 69 -2.37 12.03 20.59
N LYS A 70 -3.14 12.28 21.65
CA LYS A 70 -3.06 11.49 22.91
C LYS A 70 -4.09 10.37 23.01
N VAL A 71 -5.20 10.46 22.26
CA VAL A 71 -6.29 9.48 22.32
C VAL A 71 -6.43 8.76 20.99
N THR A 72 -6.70 9.50 19.89
CA THR A 72 -7.04 8.89 18.60
C THR A 72 -5.86 8.13 17.98
N LEU A 73 -4.69 8.75 17.91
CA LEU A 73 -3.49 8.12 17.32
C LEU A 73 -3.05 6.85 18.06
N PRO A 74 -2.92 6.83 19.39
CA PRO A 74 -2.58 5.60 20.11
C PRO A 74 -3.61 4.48 19.94
N LEU A 75 -4.91 4.81 20.01
CA LEU A 75 -5.99 3.84 19.79
C LEU A 75 -5.97 3.23 18.39
N SER A 76 -5.64 4.03 17.37
CA SER A 76 -5.63 3.59 15.98
C SER A 76 -4.29 3.06 15.49
N LYS A 77 -3.28 2.94 16.37
CA LYS A 77 -1.91 2.53 16.00
C LYS A 77 -1.88 1.24 15.16
N SER A 78 -2.60 0.21 15.59
CA SER A 78 -2.65 -1.07 14.89
C SER A 78 -3.23 -0.93 13.49
N MET A 79 -4.30 -0.14 13.35
CA MET A 79 -4.96 0.08 12.06
C MET A 79 -4.13 0.95 11.12
N LEU A 80 -3.43 1.96 11.65
CA LEU A 80 -2.51 2.77 10.88
C LEU A 80 -1.36 1.93 10.30
N VAL A 81 -0.74 1.08 11.14
CA VAL A 81 0.30 0.16 10.69
C VAL A 81 -0.24 -0.78 9.61
N TYR A 82 -1.40 -1.39 9.82
CA TYR A 82 -2.04 -2.24 8.81
C TYR A 82 -2.21 -1.53 7.48
N THR A 83 -2.70 -0.30 7.47
CA THR A 83 -2.90 0.47 6.24
C THR A 83 -1.57 0.79 5.55
N VAL A 84 -0.55 1.22 6.29
CA VAL A 84 0.79 1.48 5.72
C VAL A 84 1.35 0.22 5.08
N LEU A 85 1.23 -0.93 5.75
CA LEU A 85 1.71 -2.21 5.25
C LEU A 85 1.00 -2.64 3.96
N THR A 86 -0.32 -2.57 3.95
CA THR A 86 -1.11 -2.99 2.79
C THR A 86 -0.90 -2.07 1.59
N GLN A 87 -0.83 -0.77 1.82
CA GLN A 87 -0.57 0.22 0.76
C GLN A 87 0.84 0.15 0.19
N PHE A 88 1.80 -0.35 0.96
CA PHE A 88 3.15 -0.60 0.47
C PHE A 88 3.25 -1.97 -0.24
N ALA A 89 2.71 -3.03 0.35
CA ALA A 89 2.83 -4.39 -0.18
C ALA A 89 2.15 -4.56 -1.54
N TRP A 90 1.04 -3.88 -1.76
CA TRP A 90 0.30 -3.96 -3.02
C TRP A 90 1.11 -3.49 -4.24
N PRO A 91 1.64 -2.24 -4.30
CA PRO A 91 2.49 -1.80 -5.41
C PRO A 91 3.78 -2.59 -5.54
N TRP A 92 4.32 -3.07 -4.41
CA TRP A 92 5.56 -3.85 -4.38
C TRP A 92 5.43 -5.19 -5.11
N SER A 93 4.30 -5.87 -4.96
CA SER A 93 4.04 -7.18 -5.55
C SER A 93 3.34 -7.12 -6.92
N ASP A 94 2.96 -5.93 -7.38
CA ASP A 94 2.27 -5.77 -8.66
C ASP A 94 3.23 -6.00 -9.82
N VAL A 95 2.87 -6.94 -10.69
CA VAL A 95 3.60 -7.25 -11.92
C VAL A 95 2.84 -6.77 -13.15
N LEU A 96 1.50 -6.88 -13.11
CA LEU A 96 0.67 -6.74 -14.31
C LEU A 96 0.65 -5.31 -14.83
N LEU A 97 0.36 -4.36 -13.95
CA LEU A 97 0.25 -2.96 -14.34
C LEU A 97 1.62 -2.35 -14.71
N PRO A 98 2.69 -2.53 -13.92
CA PRO A 98 4.00 -2.02 -14.31
C PRO A 98 4.50 -2.63 -15.63
N LYS A 99 4.25 -3.92 -15.89
CA LYS A 99 4.60 -4.57 -17.15
C LYS A 99 3.82 -4.00 -18.34
N LEU A 100 2.57 -3.58 -18.12
CA LEU A 100 1.73 -2.95 -19.14
C LEU A 100 2.22 -1.53 -19.50
N LEU A 101 2.61 -0.75 -18.49
CA LEU A 101 2.96 0.66 -18.64
C LEU A 101 4.43 0.91 -18.95
N LEU A 102 5.34 0.10 -18.39
CA LEU A 102 6.79 0.25 -18.55
C LEU A 102 7.32 -0.73 -19.59
N LYS A 103 7.76 -0.20 -20.71
CA LYS A 103 8.30 -1.00 -21.83
C LYS A 103 9.79 -1.22 -21.71
N ASP A 104 10.53 -0.23 -21.21
CA ASP A 104 11.98 -0.29 -21.09
C ASP A 104 12.42 -1.11 -19.88
N ARG A 105 13.37 -2.02 -20.11
CA ARG A 105 13.92 -2.90 -19.09
C ARG A 105 14.54 -2.14 -17.89
N ASN A 106 15.12 -0.99 -18.15
CA ASN A 106 15.75 -0.14 -17.13
C ASN A 106 14.75 0.52 -16.19
N MET A 107 13.46 0.55 -16.57
CA MET A 107 12.37 1.14 -15.80
C MET A 107 11.53 0.08 -15.06
N TRP A 108 11.86 -1.22 -15.23
CA TRP A 108 11.08 -2.29 -14.62
C TRP A 108 11.15 -2.25 -13.09
N THR A 109 10.01 -2.49 -12.45
CA THR A 109 9.96 -2.73 -11.01
C THR A 109 10.63 -4.07 -10.68
N VAL A 110 11.01 -4.25 -9.41
CA VAL A 110 11.61 -5.51 -8.94
C VAL A 110 10.71 -6.70 -9.28
N ALA A 111 9.39 -6.58 -9.06
CA ALA A 111 8.43 -7.63 -9.36
C ALA A 111 8.40 -8.00 -10.85
N VAL A 112 8.40 -7.02 -11.75
CA VAL A 112 8.47 -7.26 -13.21
C VAL A 112 9.80 -7.88 -13.62
N GLY A 113 10.91 -7.41 -13.04
CA GLY A 113 12.24 -7.95 -13.29
C GLY A 113 12.33 -9.44 -12.92
N LEU A 114 11.79 -9.79 -11.75
CA LEU A 114 11.72 -11.17 -11.26
C LEU A 114 10.87 -12.07 -12.15
N PHE A 115 9.70 -11.58 -12.52
CA PHE A 115 8.77 -12.32 -13.38
C PHE A 115 9.35 -12.64 -14.78
N ASN A 116 10.26 -11.80 -15.29
CA ASN A 116 10.88 -11.99 -16.59
C ASN A 116 12.26 -12.69 -16.54
N LEU A 117 12.67 -13.22 -15.35
CA LEU A 117 13.90 -14.02 -15.27
C LEU A 117 13.73 -15.36 -15.98
N PRO A 118 14.74 -15.79 -16.79
CA PRO A 118 14.72 -17.10 -17.42
C PRO A 118 14.70 -18.21 -16.37
N GLU A 119 13.93 -19.27 -16.60
CA GLU A 119 13.81 -20.43 -15.71
C GLU A 119 15.15 -21.16 -15.46
N THR A 120 16.14 -20.96 -16.33
CA THR A 120 17.51 -21.53 -16.22
C THR A 120 18.27 -21.02 -15.00
N HIS A 121 17.85 -19.90 -14.39
CA HIS A 121 18.51 -19.31 -13.22
C HIS A 121 17.74 -19.54 -11.92
N PHE A 122 17.37 -20.79 -11.65
CA PHE A 122 16.57 -21.16 -10.48
C PHE A 122 17.14 -20.61 -9.14
N SER A 123 18.47 -20.62 -8.99
CA SER A 123 19.14 -20.05 -7.80
C SER A 123 18.98 -18.53 -7.69
N VAL A 124 18.98 -17.82 -8.82
CA VAL A 124 18.74 -16.38 -8.87
C VAL A 124 17.26 -16.10 -8.59
N LEU A 125 16.37 -16.92 -9.13
CA LEU A 125 14.92 -16.83 -8.91
C LEU A 125 14.57 -17.03 -7.44
N LEU A 126 15.16 -18.02 -6.75
CA LEU A 126 14.98 -18.22 -5.32
C LEU A 126 15.47 -17.03 -4.49
N ARG A 127 16.67 -16.50 -4.80
CA ARG A 127 17.19 -15.29 -4.12
C ARG A 127 16.30 -14.09 -4.33
N ALA A 128 15.80 -13.93 -5.55
CA ALA A 128 14.94 -12.83 -5.93
C ALA A 128 13.56 -12.93 -5.27
N LEU A 129 12.97 -14.13 -5.19
CA LEU A 129 11.75 -14.39 -4.42
C LEU A 129 11.95 -14.08 -2.95
N TYR A 130 13.10 -14.46 -2.36
CA TYR A 130 13.43 -14.13 -0.99
C TYR A 130 13.54 -12.63 -0.76
N LEU A 131 14.19 -11.90 -1.66
CA LEU A 131 14.29 -10.45 -1.61
C LEU A 131 12.95 -9.74 -1.82
N SER A 132 12.06 -10.29 -2.63
CA SER A 132 10.71 -9.74 -2.81
C SER A 132 9.82 -9.93 -1.58
N GLN A 133 10.11 -10.96 -0.78
CA GLN A 133 9.43 -11.23 0.49
C GLN A 133 10.02 -10.40 1.66
N PHE A 134 11.21 -9.84 1.49
CA PHE A 134 11.92 -9.13 2.55
C PHE A 134 11.11 -7.98 3.17
N PRO A 135 10.42 -7.12 2.39
CA PRO A 135 9.55 -6.11 2.99
C PRO A 135 8.45 -6.73 3.86
N SER A 136 7.77 -7.78 3.37
CA SER A 136 6.68 -8.42 4.11
C SER A 136 7.15 -9.12 5.40
N SER A 137 8.31 -9.78 5.38
CA SER A 137 8.87 -10.44 6.57
C SER A 137 9.36 -9.45 7.62
N SER A 138 10.01 -8.37 7.21
CA SER A 138 10.41 -7.28 8.11
C SER A 138 9.21 -6.59 8.73
N PHE A 139 8.14 -6.43 7.96
CA PHE A 139 6.89 -5.85 8.44
C PHE A 139 6.15 -6.78 9.41
N THR A 140 6.13 -8.09 9.18
CA THR A 140 5.52 -9.04 10.12
C THR A 140 6.26 -9.09 11.44
N SER A 141 7.59 -8.95 11.45
CA SER A 141 8.38 -8.87 12.68
C SER A 141 8.13 -7.57 13.46
N VAL A 142 8.03 -6.45 12.77
CA VAL A 142 7.62 -5.16 13.38
C VAL A 142 6.19 -5.24 13.90
N TRP A 143 5.28 -5.89 13.16
CA TRP A 143 3.90 -6.11 13.58
C TRP A 143 3.81 -6.94 14.86
N SER A 144 4.50 -8.07 14.92
CA SER A 144 4.52 -8.91 16.13
C SER A 144 5.09 -8.17 17.34
N SER A 145 6.14 -7.35 17.13
CA SER A 145 6.73 -6.51 18.18
C SER A 145 5.74 -5.43 18.69
N ILE A 146 4.96 -4.82 17.78
CA ILE A 146 3.97 -3.80 18.17
C ILE A 146 2.80 -4.42 18.95
N LEU A 147 2.33 -5.62 18.53
CA LEU A 147 1.26 -6.33 19.22
C LEU A 147 1.68 -6.89 20.57
N SER A 148 2.94 -7.27 20.74
CA SER A 148 3.47 -7.78 22.03
C SER A 148 3.66 -6.69 23.07
N THR A 149 3.64 -5.42 22.68
CA THR A 149 3.82 -4.23 23.56
C THR A 149 2.51 -3.48 23.79
N ALA A 150 1.39 -3.95 23.25
CA ALA A 150 0.04 -3.42 23.48
C ALA A 150 -0.76 -4.31 24.42
#